data_bd5cada675ae01c8c77a44e7c76f6faf
#
_entry.id   bd5cada675ae01c8c77a44e7c76f6faf
#
_cell.length_a   1.000
_cell.length_b   1.000
_cell.length_c   1.000
_cell.angle_alpha   90.00
_cell.angle_beta   90.00
_cell.angle_gamma   90.00
#
_symmetry.space_group_name_H-M   'P 1'
#
loop_
_entity.id
_entity.type
_entity.pdbx_description
1 polymer ?
#
loop_
_entity_poly.entity_id
_entity_poly.type
_entity_poly.pdbx_seq_one_letter_code
_entity_poly.pdbx_strand_id
1 'polypeptide(L)'
;MADLASHWNAVFAAKDDPQLGWYEADVSQTLKLLDLVPGLAGATVFLPGAGTSLLVDVLLARGARLVLDDISDEALRRLRARLGDREPQPSWLHHDIARPLPPGIPACDAWIDRAVLHFLLTDEEITGYFRNLRALLRPGGHVLLAEFAVSGASRCAGLDVHRYSVAEMAERLGPGFGLVHAEDYTFVNPAGAPRPYVYALFRRQS
;
A
#
# COMPACT_ATOMS: atom_id res chain seq x y z
N MET A 1 3.63 -5.04 24.33
CA MET A 1 4.08 -4.78 22.94
C MET A 1 3.89 -3.29 22.69
N ALA A 2 4.88 -2.60 22.11
CA ALA A 2 4.68 -1.22 21.69
C ALA A 2 3.53 -1.22 20.67
N ASP A 3 2.60 -0.29 20.85
CA ASP A 3 1.52 -0.05 19.90
C ASP A 3 2.13 0.31 18.54
N LEU A 4 1.71 -0.40 17.47
CA LEU A 4 2.23 -0.18 16.11
C LEU A 4 2.06 1.27 15.66
N ALA A 5 0.97 1.93 16.01
CA ALA A 5 0.77 3.35 15.72
C ALA A 5 1.85 4.21 16.36
N SER A 6 2.17 3.98 17.64
CA SER A 6 3.23 4.68 18.35
C SER A 6 4.61 4.43 17.72
N HIS A 7 4.89 3.19 17.28
CA HIS A 7 6.13 2.87 16.58
C HIS A 7 6.26 3.67 15.28
N TRP A 8 5.23 3.66 14.43
CA TRP A 8 5.26 4.35 13.15
C TRP A 8 5.30 5.87 13.32
N ASN A 9 4.55 6.42 14.28
CA ASN A 9 4.65 7.85 14.62
C ASN A 9 6.09 8.23 14.99
N ALA A 10 6.76 7.44 15.83
CA ALA A 10 8.15 7.70 16.21
C ALA A 10 9.11 7.60 15.01
N VAL A 11 8.92 6.63 14.11
CA VAL A 11 9.76 6.47 12.91
C VAL A 11 9.60 7.68 11.98
N PHE A 12 8.36 8.11 11.70
CA PHE A 12 8.12 9.27 10.84
C PHE A 12 8.57 10.58 11.50
N ALA A 13 8.43 10.73 12.81
CA ALA A 13 8.91 11.93 13.51
C ALA A 13 10.45 12.04 13.55
N ALA A 14 11.16 10.91 13.54
CA ALA A 14 12.61 10.88 13.71
C ALA A 14 13.42 11.01 12.41
N LYS A 15 12.81 10.84 11.24
CA LYS A 15 13.52 10.77 9.95
C LYS A 15 12.82 11.59 8.87
N ASP A 16 13.60 12.23 8.04
CA ASP A 16 13.11 12.80 6.78
C ASP A 16 12.80 11.69 5.78
N ASP A 17 11.89 11.95 4.82
CA ASP A 17 11.43 10.97 3.85
C ASP A 17 12.57 10.23 3.13
N PRO A 18 13.63 10.89 2.61
CA PRO A 18 14.73 10.20 1.94
C PRO A 18 15.57 9.28 2.85
N GLN A 19 15.38 9.34 4.17
CA GLN A 19 16.06 8.47 5.15
C GLN A 19 15.24 7.23 5.51
N LEU A 20 13.96 7.18 5.08
CA LEU A 20 13.10 6.03 5.32
C LEU A 20 13.52 4.86 4.43
N GLY A 21 13.70 3.68 5.03
CA GLY A 21 14.22 2.50 4.33
C GLY A 21 13.35 1.97 3.18
N TRP A 22 12.12 2.46 3.04
CA TRP A 22 11.18 2.12 1.97
C TRP A 22 10.90 3.30 1.03
N TYR A 23 11.57 4.44 1.24
CA TYR A 23 11.37 5.63 0.41
C TYR A 23 11.79 5.37 -1.04
N GLU A 24 10.90 5.64 -1.97
CA GLU A 24 11.13 5.62 -3.41
C GLU A 24 11.13 7.03 -3.96
N ALA A 25 12.30 7.50 -4.42
CA ALA A 25 12.39 8.74 -5.19
C ALA A 25 11.84 8.55 -6.61
N ASP A 26 11.85 7.32 -7.12
CA ASP A 26 11.32 6.91 -8.41
C ASP A 26 10.27 5.80 -8.20
N VAL A 27 9.02 6.11 -8.51
CA VAL A 27 7.86 5.21 -8.39
C VAL A 27 7.56 4.46 -9.70
N SER A 28 8.46 4.50 -10.67
CA SER A 28 8.27 3.95 -12.03
C SER A 28 7.92 2.46 -12.02
N GLN A 29 8.48 1.68 -11.09
CA GLN A 29 8.17 0.27 -10.96
C GLN A 29 6.69 0.04 -10.64
N THR A 30 6.13 0.77 -9.70
CA THR A 30 4.70 0.71 -9.38
C THR A 30 3.86 1.20 -10.55
N LEU A 31 4.26 2.30 -11.18
CA LEU A 31 3.53 2.88 -12.32
C LEU A 31 3.49 1.95 -13.53
N LYS A 32 4.56 1.20 -13.80
CA LYS A 32 4.62 0.19 -14.87
C LYS A 32 3.46 -0.82 -14.76
N LEU A 33 3.15 -1.29 -13.55
CA LEU A 33 2.05 -2.22 -13.35
C LEU A 33 0.69 -1.49 -13.39
N LEU A 34 0.62 -0.26 -12.88
CA LEU A 34 -0.60 0.54 -12.92
C LEU A 34 -0.98 0.96 -14.36
N ASP A 35 -0.03 1.05 -15.27
CA ASP A 35 -0.30 1.30 -16.69
C ASP A 35 -1.04 0.13 -17.37
N LEU A 36 -1.09 -1.06 -16.72
CA LEU A 36 -1.94 -2.18 -17.11
C LEU A 36 -3.38 -2.06 -16.61
N VAL A 37 -3.67 -1.09 -15.72
CA VAL A 37 -5.00 -0.86 -15.13
C VAL A 37 -5.77 0.15 -15.99
N PRO A 38 -6.82 -0.26 -16.71
CA PRO A 38 -7.58 0.66 -17.53
C PRO A 38 -8.37 1.66 -16.67
N GLY A 39 -8.48 2.90 -17.15
CA GLY A 39 -9.37 3.90 -16.54
C GLY A 39 -8.94 4.43 -15.18
N LEU A 40 -7.65 4.42 -14.88
CA LEU A 40 -7.14 4.94 -13.60
C LEU A 40 -7.45 6.44 -13.41
N ALA A 41 -7.52 7.21 -14.50
CA ALA A 41 -8.01 8.58 -14.46
C ALA A 41 -9.50 8.61 -14.07
N GLY A 42 -9.83 9.35 -13.01
CA GLY A 42 -11.17 9.40 -12.43
C GLY A 42 -11.55 8.20 -11.54
N ALA A 43 -10.71 7.17 -11.47
CA ALA A 43 -10.91 6.05 -10.57
C ALA A 43 -10.74 6.46 -9.10
N THR A 44 -11.42 5.74 -8.21
CA THR A 44 -11.16 5.82 -6.76
C THR A 44 -10.11 4.79 -6.40
N VAL A 45 -8.98 5.26 -5.86
CA VAL A 45 -7.83 4.43 -5.46
C VAL A 45 -7.69 4.46 -3.95
N PHE A 46 -7.64 3.29 -3.33
CA PHE A 46 -7.35 3.12 -1.91
C PHE A 46 -5.88 2.76 -1.72
N LEU A 47 -5.17 3.52 -0.89
CA LEU A 47 -3.78 3.26 -0.51
C LEU A 47 -3.71 2.98 0.99
N PRO A 48 -3.61 1.71 1.41
CA PRO A 48 -3.27 1.39 2.81
C PRO A 48 -1.83 1.80 3.08
N GLY A 49 -1.56 2.30 4.29
CA GLY A 49 -0.24 2.75 4.70
C GLY A 49 0.38 3.73 3.72
N ALA A 50 -0.38 4.75 3.33
CA ALA A 50 0.06 5.72 2.33
C ALA A 50 1.38 6.42 2.68
N GLY A 51 1.69 6.52 3.97
CA GLY A 51 2.92 7.12 4.46
C GLY A 51 3.11 8.53 3.90
N THR A 52 4.32 8.76 3.42
CA THR A 52 4.70 9.97 2.69
C THR A 52 5.07 9.65 1.23
N SER A 53 4.44 8.62 0.63
CA SER A 53 4.76 8.14 -0.71
C SER A 53 4.58 9.19 -1.79
N LEU A 54 5.56 9.30 -2.71
CA LEU A 54 5.47 10.15 -3.91
C LEU A 54 4.48 9.60 -4.94
N LEU A 55 4.07 8.34 -4.84
CA LEU A 55 3.04 7.76 -5.68
C LEU A 55 1.71 8.54 -5.57
N VAL A 56 1.41 9.07 -4.38
CA VAL A 56 0.22 9.90 -4.13
C VAL A 56 0.18 11.10 -5.06
N ASP A 57 1.30 11.84 -5.19
CA ASP A 57 1.39 13.01 -6.07
C ASP A 57 1.15 12.64 -7.54
N VAL A 58 1.72 11.52 -7.99
CA VAL A 58 1.57 11.05 -9.37
C VAL A 58 0.14 10.60 -9.66
N LEU A 59 -0.51 9.88 -8.73
CA LEU A 59 -1.89 9.43 -8.91
C LEU A 59 -2.87 10.62 -8.95
N LEU A 60 -2.68 11.63 -8.09
CA LEU A 60 -3.45 12.88 -8.14
C LEU A 60 -3.25 13.59 -9.49
N ALA A 61 -1.99 13.71 -9.95
CA ALA A 61 -1.70 14.33 -11.24
C ALA A 61 -2.30 13.56 -12.43
N ARG A 62 -2.49 12.24 -12.31
CA ARG A 62 -3.20 11.38 -13.28
C ARG A 62 -4.74 11.47 -13.15
N GLY A 63 -5.25 12.27 -12.22
CA GLY A 63 -6.69 12.52 -12.04
C GLY A 63 -7.41 11.44 -11.23
N ALA A 64 -6.72 10.60 -10.48
CA ALA A 64 -7.34 9.64 -9.56
C ALA A 64 -7.92 10.36 -8.32
N ARG A 65 -9.00 9.81 -7.77
CA ARG A 65 -9.51 10.19 -6.44
C ARG A 65 -8.90 9.24 -5.41
N LEU A 66 -8.28 9.77 -4.37
CA LEU A 66 -7.53 8.96 -3.42
C LEU A 66 -8.23 8.86 -2.07
N VAL A 67 -8.20 7.64 -1.51
CA VAL A 67 -8.44 7.37 -0.09
C VAL A 67 -7.10 6.94 0.49
N LEU A 68 -6.54 7.77 1.36
CA LEU A 68 -5.22 7.59 1.95
C LEU A 68 -5.38 7.13 3.40
N ASP A 69 -5.05 5.89 3.64
CA ASP A 69 -5.07 5.27 4.95
C ASP A 69 -3.66 5.14 5.51
N ASP A 70 -3.48 5.41 6.80
CA ASP A 70 -2.26 5.09 7.54
C ASP A 70 -2.55 4.95 9.03
N ILE A 71 -1.83 4.05 9.69
CA ILE A 71 -1.88 3.89 11.14
C ILE A 71 -1.13 5.01 11.87
N SER A 72 -0.25 5.73 11.16
CA SER A 72 0.52 6.85 11.68
C SER A 72 -0.14 8.18 11.37
N ASP A 73 -0.60 8.87 12.41
CA ASP A 73 -1.09 10.24 12.28
C ASP A 73 0.03 11.21 11.83
N GLU A 74 1.25 10.98 12.27
CA GLU A 74 2.42 11.77 11.86
C GLU A 74 2.70 11.64 10.35
N ALA A 75 2.59 10.43 9.78
CA ALA A 75 2.73 10.22 8.34
C ALA A 75 1.65 11.00 7.56
N LEU A 76 0.39 10.88 7.98
CA LEU A 76 -0.72 11.61 7.35
C LEU A 76 -0.57 13.12 7.49
N ARG A 77 -0.12 13.62 8.64
CA ARG A 77 0.15 15.04 8.87
C ARG A 77 1.20 15.58 7.90
N ARG A 78 2.31 14.86 7.73
CA ARG A 78 3.40 15.21 6.80
C ARG A 78 2.93 15.18 5.35
N LEU A 79 2.17 14.15 4.97
CA LEU A 79 1.62 14.04 3.63
C LEU A 79 0.64 15.17 3.32
N ARG A 80 -0.25 15.52 4.25
CA ARG A 80 -1.13 16.69 4.13
C ARG A 80 -0.36 17.99 3.95
N ALA A 81 0.68 18.21 4.76
CA ALA A 81 1.52 19.40 4.65
C ALA A 81 2.20 19.50 3.28
N ARG A 82 2.66 18.37 2.72
CA ARG A 82 3.27 18.32 1.38
C ARG A 82 2.26 18.60 0.27
N LEU A 83 1.07 18.03 0.35
CA LEU A 83 0.03 18.21 -0.68
C LEU A 83 -0.58 19.62 -0.63
N GLY A 84 -0.66 20.25 0.55
CA GLY A 84 -1.28 21.57 0.70
C GLY A 84 -2.76 21.55 0.28
N ASP A 85 -3.21 22.63 -0.34
CA ASP A 85 -4.60 22.83 -0.78
C ASP A 85 -4.85 22.34 -2.21
N ARG A 86 -4.11 21.32 -2.68
CA ARG A 86 -4.33 20.75 -4.03
C ARG A 86 -5.73 20.18 -4.15
N GLU A 87 -6.36 20.42 -5.30
CA GLU A 87 -7.65 19.84 -5.64
C GLU A 87 -7.50 18.78 -6.76
N PRO A 88 -8.25 17.69 -6.71
CA PRO A 88 -9.18 17.29 -5.64
C PRO A 88 -8.46 16.83 -4.37
N GLN A 89 -9.01 17.20 -3.21
CA GLN A 89 -8.47 16.75 -1.92
C GLN A 89 -8.68 15.24 -1.74
N PRO A 90 -7.67 14.49 -1.26
CA PRO A 90 -7.84 13.10 -0.88
C PRO A 90 -8.80 12.93 0.31
N SER A 91 -9.45 11.78 0.41
CA SER A 91 -10.08 11.33 1.65
C SER A 91 -9.00 10.77 2.57
N TRP A 92 -9.00 11.20 3.82
CA TRP A 92 -8.00 10.83 4.83
C TRP A 92 -8.57 9.86 5.85
N LEU A 93 -7.88 8.78 6.11
CA LEU A 93 -8.25 7.77 7.07
C LEU A 93 -7.06 7.45 7.98
N HIS A 94 -7.19 7.80 9.27
CA HIS A 94 -6.24 7.38 10.30
C HIS A 94 -6.76 6.09 10.92
N HIS A 95 -6.25 4.94 10.48
CA HIS A 95 -6.80 3.65 10.83
C HIS A 95 -5.77 2.53 10.77
N ASP A 96 -5.97 1.47 11.55
CA ASP A 96 -5.25 0.21 11.44
C ASP A 96 -5.97 -0.67 10.41
N ILE A 97 -5.36 -0.84 9.25
CA ILE A 97 -5.96 -1.57 8.12
C ILE A 97 -6.27 -3.04 8.43
N ALA A 98 -5.71 -3.61 9.47
CA ALA A 98 -6.06 -4.95 9.95
C ALA A 98 -7.42 -4.98 10.68
N ARG A 99 -7.92 -3.83 11.15
CA ARG A 99 -9.20 -3.70 11.87
C ARG A 99 -10.35 -3.42 10.91
N PRO A 100 -11.62 -3.71 11.32
CA PRO A 100 -12.79 -3.37 10.51
C PRO A 100 -12.82 -1.89 10.16
N LEU A 101 -12.99 -1.56 8.88
CA LEU A 101 -13.06 -0.18 8.43
C LEU A 101 -14.28 0.54 9.03
N PRO A 102 -14.17 1.84 9.35
CA PRO A 102 -15.30 2.64 9.77
C PRO A 102 -16.33 2.77 8.63
N PRO A 103 -17.60 3.04 8.94
CA PRO A 103 -18.63 3.26 7.93
C PRO A 103 -18.33 4.52 7.11
N GLY A 104 -18.81 4.54 5.86
CA GLY A 104 -18.72 5.71 4.98
C GLY A 104 -17.47 5.77 4.11
N ILE A 105 -16.54 4.82 4.20
CA ILE A 105 -15.41 4.74 3.27
C ILE A 105 -15.93 4.39 1.88
N PRO A 106 -15.59 5.17 0.83
CA PRO A 106 -16.08 4.90 -0.51
C PRO A 106 -15.48 3.61 -1.07
N ALA A 107 -16.29 2.88 -1.83
CA ALA A 107 -15.79 1.75 -2.60
C ALA A 107 -14.74 2.22 -3.62
N CYS A 108 -13.69 1.43 -3.84
CA CYS A 108 -12.59 1.77 -4.72
C CYS A 108 -12.58 0.92 -6.00
N ASP A 109 -11.93 1.45 -7.02
CA ASP A 109 -11.70 0.81 -8.31
C ASP A 109 -10.32 0.14 -8.35
N ALA A 110 -9.40 0.64 -7.52
CA ALA A 110 -8.08 0.05 -7.32
C ALA A 110 -7.66 0.11 -5.85
N TRP A 111 -6.96 -0.95 -5.41
CA TRP A 111 -6.29 -1.07 -4.12
C TRP A 111 -4.80 -1.20 -4.40
N ILE A 112 -3.98 -0.29 -3.88
CA ILE A 112 -2.55 -0.27 -4.16
C ILE A 112 -1.81 -0.31 -2.83
N ASP A 113 -1.18 -1.43 -2.55
CA ASP A 113 -0.33 -1.63 -1.38
C ASP A 113 1.12 -1.81 -1.82
N ARG A 114 1.98 -1.02 -1.24
CA ARG A 114 3.41 -1.21 -1.30
C ARG A 114 4.03 -1.11 0.08
N ALA A 115 4.54 -2.23 0.56
CA ALA A 115 5.28 -2.34 1.82
C ALA A 115 4.43 -2.13 3.08
N VAL A 116 3.18 -2.61 3.10
CA VAL A 116 2.30 -2.53 4.28
C VAL A 116 1.84 -3.91 4.75
N LEU A 117 1.26 -4.71 3.87
CA LEU A 117 0.72 -6.03 4.21
C LEU A 117 1.77 -6.92 4.91
N HIS A 118 3.04 -6.80 4.56
CA HIS A 118 4.10 -7.61 5.17
C HIS A 118 4.37 -7.30 6.65
N PHE A 119 3.84 -6.20 7.21
CA PHE A 119 3.92 -5.93 8.65
C PHE A 119 2.83 -6.61 9.47
N LEU A 120 1.83 -7.19 8.81
CA LEU A 120 0.79 -7.98 9.45
C LEU A 120 1.31 -9.42 9.62
N LEU A 121 1.48 -9.85 10.87
CA LEU A 121 2.18 -11.09 11.19
C LEU A 121 1.24 -12.21 11.62
N THR A 122 0.07 -11.88 12.13
CA THR A 122 -0.91 -12.87 12.59
C THR A 122 -1.96 -13.15 11.53
N ASP A 123 -2.49 -14.38 11.51
CA ASP A 123 -3.59 -14.74 10.59
C ASP A 123 -4.83 -13.86 10.80
N GLU A 124 -5.08 -13.37 12.02
CA GLU A 124 -6.18 -12.45 12.30
C GLU A 124 -5.98 -11.11 11.58
N GLU A 125 -4.80 -10.51 11.68
CA GLU A 125 -4.46 -9.25 11.03
C GLU A 125 -4.52 -9.37 9.51
N ILE A 126 -3.89 -10.41 8.96
CA ILE A 126 -3.89 -10.68 7.51
C ILE A 126 -5.31 -10.90 7.00
N THR A 127 -6.12 -11.70 7.72
CA THR A 127 -7.52 -11.91 7.36
C THR A 127 -8.34 -10.63 7.42
N GLY A 128 -8.08 -9.77 8.42
CA GLY A 128 -8.69 -8.45 8.56
C GLY A 128 -8.41 -7.56 7.36
N TYR A 129 -7.14 -7.48 6.95
CA TYR A 129 -6.70 -6.74 5.77
C TYR A 129 -7.44 -7.19 4.50
N PHE A 130 -7.40 -8.50 4.19
CA PHE A 130 -8.05 -9.01 2.98
C PHE A 130 -9.58 -8.92 3.03
N ARG A 131 -10.20 -8.96 4.22
CA ARG A 131 -11.63 -8.68 4.38
C ARG A 131 -11.95 -7.23 3.99
N ASN A 132 -11.17 -6.25 4.44
CA ASN A 132 -11.34 -4.84 4.13
C ASN A 132 -11.15 -4.58 2.63
N LEU A 133 -10.12 -5.17 2.03
CA LEU A 133 -9.87 -5.11 0.59
C LEU A 133 -11.08 -5.62 -0.20
N ARG A 134 -11.58 -6.83 0.12
CA ARG A 134 -12.74 -7.40 -0.57
C ARG A 134 -14.02 -6.60 -0.37
N ALA A 135 -14.19 -5.96 0.80
CA ALA A 135 -15.35 -5.13 1.09
C ALA A 135 -15.39 -3.83 0.28
N LEU A 136 -14.22 -3.19 0.07
CA LEU A 136 -14.15 -1.91 -0.62
C LEU A 136 -13.96 -2.02 -2.12
N LEU A 137 -13.21 -3.01 -2.59
CA LEU A 137 -12.90 -3.11 -4.01
C LEU A 137 -14.14 -3.51 -4.82
N ARG A 138 -14.47 -2.73 -5.84
CA ARG A 138 -15.58 -3.04 -6.75
C ARG A 138 -15.31 -4.28 -7.59
N PRO A 139 -16.36 -5.01 -8.05
CA PRO A 139 -16.22 -5.98 -9.13
C PRO A 139 -15.54 -5.33 -10.34
N GLY A 140 -14.61 -6.05 -10.98
CA GLY A 140 -13.78 -5.53 -12.07
C GLY A 140 -12.60 -4.67 -11.63
N GLY A 141 -12.52 -4.30 -10.36
CA GLY A 141 -11.42 -3.50 -9.79
C GLY A 141 -10.09 -4.27 -9.71
N HIS A 142 -9.00 -3.54 -9.50
CA HIS A 142 -7.64 -4.09 -9.50
C HIS A 142 -6.97 -3.98 -8.14
N VAL A 143 -6.12 -4.95 -7.85
CA VAL A 143 -5.28 -4.99 -6.63
C VAL A 143 -3.83 -5.09 -7.04
N LEU A 144 -3.02 -4.12 -6.64
CA LEU A 144 -1.56 -4.22 -6.72
C LEU A 144 -1.03 -4.46 -5.31
N LEU A 145 -0.32 -5.56 -5.13
CA LEU A 145 0.43 -5.89 -3.91
C LEU A 145 1.92 -5.92 -4.25
N ALA A 146 2.70 -5.13 -3.53
CA ALA A 146 4.15 -5.06 -3.68
C ALA A 146 4.81 -5.25 -2.31
N GLU A 147 5.24 -6.48 -2.04
CA GLU A 147 5.65 -6.92 -0.73
C GLU A 147 7.05 -7.56 -0.75
N PHE A 148 7.69 -7.71 0.41
CA PHE A 148 8.93 -8.49 0.47
C PHE A 148 8.72 -9.88 -0.08
N ALA A 149 9.55 -10.25 -1.08
CA ALA A 149 9.59 -11.60 -1.64
C ALA A 149 10.06 -12.61 -0.59
N VAL A 150 9.77 -13.89 -0.80
CA VAL A 150 10.24 -14.99 0.07
C VAL A 150 11.76 -14.97 0.26
N SER A 151 12.50 -14.54 -0.77
CA SER A 151 13.96 -14.35 -0.74
C SER A 151 14.39 -13.04 -0.06
N GLY A 152 13.44 -12.16 0.29
CA GLY A 152 13.72 -10.85 0.85
C GLY A 152 14.11 -10.87 2.34
N ALA A 153 14.30 -9.67 2.89
CA ALA A 153 14.62 -9.49 4.29
C ALA A 153 13.47 -9.95 5.20
N SER A 154 13.81 -10.52 6.36
CA SER A 154 12.84 -10.90 7.39
C SER A 154 12.51 -9.76 8.38
N ARG A 155 13.17 -8.61 8.24
CA ARG A 155 12.93 -7.43 9.10
C ARG A 155 12.99 -6.14 8.30
N CYS A 156 12.13 -5.19 8.66
CA CYS A 156 12.11 -3.84 8.13
C CYS A 156 11.73 -2.84 9.24
N ALA A 157 12.32 -1.66 9.23
CA ALA A 157 12.04 -0.61 10.23
C ALA A 157 12.13 -1.08 11.71
N GLY A 158 12.96 -2.09 12.00
CA GLY A 158 13.07 -2.66 13.34
C GLY A 158 12.01 -3.73 13.68
N LEU A 159 11.04 -3.96 12.80
CA LEU A 159 9.97 -4.96 12.95
C LEU A 159 10.26 -6.21 12.12
N ASP A 160 9.73 -7.35 12.58
CA ASP A 160 9.66 -8.55 11.77
C ASP A 160 8.66 -8.36 10.63
N VAL A 161 8.84 -9.07 9.51
CA VAL A 161 7.94 -8.99 8.36
C VAL A 161 7.58 -10.39 7.86
N HIS A 162 6.34 -10.54 7.42
CA HIS A 162 5.88 -11.67 6.64
C HIS A 162 6.31 -11.50 5.18
N ARG A 163 6.89 -12.53 4.58
CA ARG A 163 7.37 -12.51 3.19
C ARG A 163 6.40 -13.25 2.31
N TYR A 164 6.03 -12.65 1.19
CA TYR A 164 4.98 -13.15 0.33
C TYR A 164 5.52 -13.81 -0.94
N SER A 165 4.77 -14.79 -1.43
CA SER A 165 4.80 -15.27 -2.81
C SER A 165 3.53 -14.87 -3.53
N VAL A 166 3.58 -14.86 -4.88
CA VAL A 166 2.37 -14.63 -5.71
C VAL A 166 1.29 -15.66 -5.40
N ALA A 167 1.67 -16.91 -5.17
CA ALA A 167 0.73 -18.00 -4.85
C ALA A 167 -0.02 -17.72 -3.53
N GLU A 168 0.68 -17.29 -2.49
CA GLU A 168 0.07 -16.95 -1.21
C GLU A 168 -0.86 -15.71 -1.34
N MET A 169 -0.43 -14.68 -2.06
CA MET A 169 -1.29 -13.52 -2.32
C MET A 169 -2.59 -13.92 -3.03
N ALA A 170 -2.50 -14.80 -4.03
CA ALA A 170 -3.66 -15.31 -4.75
C ALA A 170 -4.58 -16.14 -3.85
N GLU A 171 -4.02 -16.99 -2.99
CA GLU A 171 -4.77 -17.78 -2.02
C GLU A 171 -5.53 -16.87 -1.02
N ARG A 172 -4.85 -15.86 -0.46
CA ARG A 172 -5.44 -14.91 0.49
C ARG A 172 -6.54 -14.03 -0.17
N LEU A 173 -6.37 -13.65 -1.42
CA LEU A 173 -7.41 -12.93 -2.19
C LEU A 173 -8.63 -13.83 -2.45
N GLY A 174 -8.40 -15.10 -2.75
CA GLY A 174 -9.44 -16.09 -3.02
C GLY A 174 -9.86 -16.18 -4.50
N PRO A 175 -10.77 -17.13 -4.84
CA PRO A 175 -11.07 -17.51 -6.21
C PRO A 175 -11.75 -16.42 -7.06
N GLY A 176 -12.23 -15.33 -6.42
CA GLY A 176 -12.80 -14.18 -7.11
C GLY A 176 -11.78 -13.23 -7.74
N PHE A 177 -10.48 -13.56 -7.69
CA PHE A 177 -9.41 -12.72 -8.22
C PHE A 177 -8.55 -13.48 -9.22
N GLY A 178 -8.33 -12.88 -10.39
CA GLY A 178 -7.43 -13.39 -11.42
C GLY A 178 -6.11 -12.62 -11.42
N LEU A 179 -4.99 -13.34 -11.53
CA LEU A 179 -3.69 -12.71 -11.72
C LEU A 179 -3.61 -12.08 -13.12
N VAL A 180 -3.25 -10.80 -13.17
CA VAL A 180 -3.02 -10.05 -14.41
C VAL A 180 -1.54 -10.05 -14.78
N HIS A 181 -0.68 -9.74 -13.80
CA HIS A 181 0.77 -9.70 -13.98
C HIS A 181 1.47 -9.93 -12.64
N ALA A 182 2.63 -10.57 -12.68
CA ALA A 182 3.52 -10.61 -11.53
C ALA A 182 4.99 -10.59 -11.97
N GLU A 183 5.83 -9.98 -11.16
CA GLU A 183 7.27 -9.94 -11.38
C GLU A 183 8.03 -9.74 -10.07
N ASP A 184 9.24 -10.27 -10.03
CA ASP A 184 10.19 -9.96 -8.97
C ASP A 184 10.90 -8.63 -9.29
N TYR A 185 11.12 -7.83 -8.25
CA TYR A 185 11.83 -6.58 -8.37
C TYR A 185 12.76 -6.36 -7.18
N THR A 186 14.00 -6.00 -7.43
CA THR A 186 14.92 -5.65 -6.36
C THR A 186 14.96 -4.12 -6.18
N PHE A 187 14.25 -3.65 -5.18
CA PHE A 187 14.36 -2.28 -4.72
C PHE A 187 15.71 -2.04 -4.04
N VAL A 188 16.41 -0.99 -4.39
CA VAL A 188 17.60 -0.55 -3.67
C VAL A 188 17.19 0.60 -2.76
N ASN A 189 17.27 0.38 -1.46
CA ASN A 189 16.86 1.36 -0.48
C ASN A 189 17.83 2.56 -0.42
N PRO A 190 17.46 3.69 0.24
CA PRO A 190 18.33 4.86 0.32
C PRO A 190 19.72 4.61 0.94
N ALA A 191 19.87 3.55 1.73
CA ALA A 191 21.17 3.13 2.28
C ALA A 191 21.97 2.21 1.33
N GLY A 192 21.51 2.00 0.09
CA GLY A 192 22.18 1.16 -0.92
C GLY A 192 21.96 -0.34 -0.73
N ALA A 193 21.13 -0.77 0.21
CA ALA A 193 20.88 -2.19 0.44
C ALA A 193 19.78 -2.73 -0.49
N PRO A 194 20.01 -3.89 -1.15
CA PRO A 194 19.00 -4.53 -1.98
C PRO A 194 17.86 -5.07 -1.14
N ARG A 195 16.64 -4.92 -1.63
CA ARG A 195 15.40 -5.40 -1.02
C ARG A 195 14.58 -6.13 -2.08
N PRO A 196 14.64 -7.46 -2.14
CA PRO A 196 13.81 -8.24 -3.05
C PRO A 196 12.33 -8.11 -2.70
N TYR A 197 11.54 -7.64 -3.65
CA TYR A 197 10.09 -7.53 -3.63
C TYR A 197 9.47 -8.46 -4.67
N VAL A 198 8.24 -8.87 -4.41
CA VAL A 198 7.35 -9.43 -5.40
C VAL A 198 6.22 -8.42 -5.65
N TYR A 199 6.01 -8.08 -6.91
CA TYR A 199 4.91 -7.25 -7.36
C TYR A 199 3.88 -8.14 -8.05
N ALA A 200 2.63 -8.05 -7.63
CA ALA A 200 1.54 -8.84 -8.21
C ALA A 200 0.29 -7.96 -8.40
N LEU A 201 -0.17 -7.89 -9.63
CA LEU A 201 -1.40 -7.21 -10.03
C LEU A 201 -2.49 -8.25 -10.25
N PHE A 202 -3.59 -8.11 -9.55
CA PHE A 202 -4.78 -8.94 -9.69
C PHE A 202 -5.97 -8.10 -10.12
N ARG A 203 -6.96 -8.78 -10.72
CA ARG A 203 -8.26 -8.19 -11.04
C ARG A 203 -9.37 -8.97 -10.35
N ARG A 204 -10.26 -8.26 -9.66
CA ARG A 204 -11.48 -8.84 -9.12
C ARG A 204 -12.42 -9.20 -10.27
N GLN A 205 -12.88 -10.44 -10.30
CA GLN A 205 -13.87 -10.89 -11.27
C GLN A 205 -15.24 -10.28 -10.97
N SER A 206 -16.10 -10.24 -11.98
CA SER A 206 -17.45 -9.67 -11.89
C SER A 206 -18.36 -10.56 -11.06
#